data_78a2a8d8aba0aac8e7a45e6d4f52fdac
#
_entry.id   78a2a8d8aba0aac8e7a45e6d4f52fdac
#
_cell.length_a   1.000
_cell.length_b   1.000
_cell.length_c   1.000
_cell.angle_alpha   90.00
_cell.angle_beta   90.00
_cell.angle_gamma   90.00
#
_symmetry.space_group_name_H-M   'P 1'
#
loop_
_entity.id
_entity.type
_entity.pdbx_description
1 polymer ?
#
loop_
_entity_poly.entity_id
_entity_poly.type
_entity_poly.pdbx_seq_one_letter_code
_entity_poly.pdbx_strand_id
1 'polypeptide(L)'
;IVKRVDVPVIIKEVGFGMSKETLQALHDIGVNYVDVSGRGGTNFVDIENERRSNKDMNYLSQWGQSTVESLLESTEFQDRLNIFASGGLRTPLDAVKCLALGAKAIGMSRPFLNQVEQSGITNTIDYVESFIQHMKKIMTMLDAPNIERLRQADIVMSPELISWINQRGLHLNRK
;
A
#
# COMPACT_ATOMS: atom_id res chain seq x y z
N ILE A 1 -8.24 -19.15 11.33
CA ILE A 1 -9.41 -18.32 10.94
C ILE A 1 -9.73 -18.58 9.47
N VAL A 2 -8.79 -18.39 8.52
CA VAL A 2 -9.01 -18.50 7.07
C VAL A 2 -9.79 -19.77 6.67
N LYS A 3 -9.46 -20.92 7.26
CA LYS A 3 -10.12 -22.22 6.99
C LYS A 3 -11.44 -22.44 7.74
N ARG A 4 -11.90 -21.47 8.55
CA ARG A 4 -13.07 -21.62 9.44
C ARG A 4 -14.21 -20.68 9.12
N VAL A 5 -14.03 -19.81 8.14
CA VAL A 5 -15.05 -18.83 7.73
C VAL A 5 -15.27 -18.92 6.21
N ASP A 6 -16.53 -18.76 5.80
CA ASP A 6 -16.96 -18.85 4.39
C ASP A 6 -16.90 -17.49 3.67
N VAL A 7 -16.11 -16.54 4.19
CA VAL A 7 -15.92 -15.22 3.60
C VAL A 7 -14.42 -14.97 3.35
N PRO A 8 -14.07 -14.17 2.35
CA PRO A 8 -12.68 -13.79 2.14
C PRO A 8 -12.08 -13.09 3.36
N VAL A 9 -10.88 -13.53 3.78
CA VAL A 9 -10.13 -12.94 4.88
C VAL A 9 -8.96 -12.16 4.33
N ILE A 10 -8.88 -10.88 4.65
CA ILE A 10 -7.75 -10.02 4.32
C ILE A 10 -6.86 -9.93 5.56
N ILE A 11 -5.60 -10.31 5.43
CA ILE A 11 -4.59 -10.03 6.45
C ILE A 11 -3.99 -8.67 6.16
N LYS A 12 -4.15 -7.76 7.11
CA LYS A 12 -3.71 -6.38 6.98
C LYS A 12 -2.64 -6.05 8.01
N GLU A 13 -1.54 -5.47 7.55
CA GLU A 13 -0.56 -4.83 8.39
C GLU A 13 -1.11 -3.49 8.95
N VAL A 14 -0.51 -3.01 10.03
CA VAL A 14 -1.03 -1.85 10.78
C VAL A 14 -0.18 -0.58 10.61
N GLY A 15 0.75 -0.56 9.66
CA GLY A 15 1.55 0.62 9.34
C GLY A 15 3.06 0.40 9.30
N PHE A 16 3.50 -0.86 9.31
CA PHE A 16 4.93 -1.21 9.28
C PHE A 16 5.36 -1.94 8.01
N GLY A 17 4.41 -2.24 7.11
CA GLY A 17 4.67 -2.95 5.88
C GLY A 17 4.90 -4.45 6.06
N MET A 18 5.01 -5.17 4.96
CA MET A 18 5.26 -6.61 4.96
C MET A 18 6.47 -6.95 4.10
N SER A 19 7.35 -7.78 4.61
CA SER A 19 8.48 -8.35 3.86
C SER A 19 8.05 -9.56 3.03
N LYS A 20 8.88 -9.96 2.08
CA LYS A 20 8.65 -11.18 1.27
C LYS A 20 8.56 -12.45 2.12
N GLU A 21 9.30 -12.52 3.22
CA GLU A 21 9.26 -13.66 4.14
C GLU A 21 7.89 -13.74 4.84
N THR A 22 7.33 -12.60 5.25
CA THR A 22 5.98 -12.53 5.81
C THR A 22 4.94 -12.92 4.78
N LEU A 23 5.05 -12.43 3.55
CA LEU A 23 4.14 -12.77 2.45
C LEU A 23 4.20 -14.26 2.11
N GLN A 24 5.40 -14.86 2.10
CA GLN A 24 5.57 -16.30 1.91
C GLN A 24 4.88 -17.08 3.02
N ALA A 25 5.12 -16.73 4.29
CA ALA A 25 4.50 -17.41 5.42
C ALA A 25 2.96 -17.32 5.38
N LEU A 26 2.40 -16.17 5.00
CA LEU A 26 0.95 -15.99 4.83
C LEU A 26 0.40 -16.85 3.69
N HIS A 27 1.08 -16.90 2.55
CA HIS A 27 0.72 -17.76 1.42
C HIS A 27 0.69 -19.24 1.83
N ASP A 28 1.72 -19.70 2.53
CA ASP A 28 1.88 -21.11 2.91
C ASP A 28 0.78 -21.62 3.85
N ILE A 29 0.19 -20.73 4.64
CA ILE A 29 -0.97 -21.08 5.50
C ILE A 29 -2.32 -20.89 4.82
N GLY A 30 -2.34 -20.53 3.51
CA GLY A 30 -3.55 -20.43 2.68
C GLY A 30 -4.24 -19.06 2.71
N VAL A 31 -3.53 -18.00 3.08
CA VAL A 31 -4.03 -16.62 2.91
C VAL A 31 -3.98 -16.25 1.44
N ASN A 32 -5.07 -15.64 0.93
CA ASN A 32 -5.17 -15.21 -0.47
C ASN A 32 -5.20 -13.68 -0.64
N TYR A 33 -5.50 -12.93 0.42
CA TYR A 33 -5.66 -11.48 0.37
C TYR A 33 -4.84 -10.82 1.46
N VAL A 34 -4.00 -9.86 1.06
CA VAL A 34 -3.07 -9.18 1.95
C VAL A 34 -3.11 -7.67 1.68
N ASP A 35 -3.21 -6.85 2.72
CA ASP A 35 -2.96 -5.41 2.64
C ASP A 35 -1.62 -5.10 3.32
N VAL A 36 -0.65 -4.70 2.52
CA VAL A 36 0.73 -4.49 3.02
C VAL A 36 0.86 -3.31 3.98
N SER A 37 -0.05 -2.37 3.96
CA SER A 37 -0.17 -1.24 4.91
C SER A 37 1.17 -0.72 5.45
N GLY A 38 1.94 -0.13 4.56
CA GLY A 38 3.28 0.34 4.90
C GLY A 38 3.31 1.64 5.72
N ARG A 39 4.50 2.02 6.12
CA ARG A 39 4.78 3.26 6.83
C ARG A 39 4.41 4.48 5.98
N GLY A 40 3.94 5.55 6.64
CA GLY A 40 3.53 6.82 5.99
C GLY A 40 2.11 7.26 6.33
N GLY A 41 1.30 6.35 6.92
CA GLY A 41 -0.02 6.64 7.47
C GLY A 41 0.03 6.84 8.99
N THR A 42 -0.88 6.17 9.71
CA THR A 42 -0.91 6.13 11.17
C THR A 42 0.33 5.41 11.70
N ASN A 43 1.05 6.05 12.60
CA ASN A 43 2.21 5.44 13.27
C ASN A 43 1.78 4.91 14.64
N PHE A 44 1.66 3.59 14.75
CA PHE A 44 1.25 2.97 16.01
C PHE A 44 2.32 3.03 17.08
N VAL A 45 3.60 3.16 16.72
CA VAL A 45 4.67 3.41 17.71
C VAL A 45 4.46 4.76 18.37
N ASP A 46 4.17 5.81 17.59
CA ASP A 46 3.95 7.15 18.16
C ASP A 46 2.71 7.14 19.06
N ILE A 47 1.62 6.48 18.63
CA ILE A 47 0.40 6.36 19.44
C ILE A 47 0.69 5.62 20.75
N GLU A 48 1.38 4.50 20.70
CA GLU A 48 1.73 3.74 21.90
C GLU A 48 2.69 4.51 22.81
N ASN A 49 3.65 5.20 22.21
CA ASN A 49 4.60 6.02 22.96
C ASN A 49 3.91 7.18 23.69
N GLU A 50 2.88 7.81 23.09
CA GLU A 50 2.07 8.83 23.76
C GLU A 50 1.25 8.30 24.93
N ARG A 51 0.90 7.01 24.94
CA ARG A 51 0.19 6.36 26.06
C ARG A 51 1.12 6.01 27.22
N ARG A 52 2.43 5.94 26.98
CA ARG A 52 3.42 5.57 27.98
C ARG A 52 3.83 6.80 28.81
N SER A 53 3.94 6.64 30.11
CA SER A 53 4.39 7.72 31.00
C SER A 53 5.81 8.21 30.69
N ASN A 54 6.70 7.29 30.29
CA ASN A 54 8.11 7.60 30.04
C ASN A 54 8.39 8.05 28.59
N LYS A 55 7.45 7.83 27.65
CA LYS A 55 7.60 8.17 26.22
C LYS A 55 8.96 7.71 25.64
N ASP A 56 9.38 6.52 25.99
CA ASP A 56 10.73 5.99 25.77
C ASP A 56 10.90 5.20 24.46
N MET A 57 9.89 5.19 23.55
CA MET A 57 9.88 4.43 22.31
C MET A 57 10.12 5.27 21.06
N ASN A 58 10.53 6.53 21.18
CA ASN A 58 10.74 7.44 20.03
C ASN A 58 11.75 6.88 18.99
N TYR A 59 12.72 6.07 19.43
CA TYR A 59 13.71 5.46 18.54
C TYR A 59 13.08 4.48 17.52
N LEU A 60 11.85 4.03 17.74
CA LEU A 60 11.11 3.17 16.83
C LEU A 60 10.19 3.93 15.87
N SER A 61 10.09 5.27 15.95
CA SER A 61 9.15 6.06 15.14
C SER A 61 9.34 5.87 13.63
N GLN A 62 10.54 5.50 13.19
CA GLN A 62 10.86 5.23 11.79
C GLN A 62 10.92 3.74 11.45
N TRP A 63 10.51 2.87 12.37
CA TRP A 63 10.50 1.44 12.15
C TRP A 63 9.52 1.03 11.03
N GLY A 64 9.89 -0.02 10.29
CA GLY A 64 9.05 -0.62 9.26
C GLY A 64 9.39 -0.15 7.84
N GLN A 65 8.73 -0.80 6.89
CA GLN A 65 8.84 -0.56 5.46
C GLN A 65 7.78 0.44 5.00
N SER A 66 8.09 1.25 4.01
CA SER A 66 7.07 2.03 3.31
C SER A 66 6.15 1.13 2.48
N THR A 67 5.00 1.66 2.08
CA THR A 67 4.08 0.95 1.18
C THR A 67 4.76 0.57 -0.14
N VAL A 68 5.63 1.43 -0.68
CA VAL A 68 6.38 1.14 -1.91
C VAL A 68 7.38 0.00 -1.71
N GLU A 69 8.18 0.02 -0.64
CA GLU A 69 9.11 -1.06 -0.30
C GLU A 69 8.36 -2.40 -0.16
N SER A 70 7.23 -2.41 0.56
CA SER A 70 6.42 -3.63 0.71
C SER A 70 5.78 -4.10 -0.60
N LEU A 71 5.40 -3.20 -1.52
CA LEU A 71 4.96 -3.58 -2.85
C LEU A 71 6.10 -4.19 -3.69
N LEU A 72 7.33 -3.67 -3.56
CA LEU A 72 8.50 -4.28 -4.19
C LEU A 72 8.78 -5.66 -3.61
N GLU A 73 8.71 -5.85 -2.29
CA GLU A 73 8.80 -7.17 -1.63
C GLU A 73 7.72 -8.14 -2.11
N SER A 74 6.54 -7.63 -2.51
CA SER A 74 5.42 -8.45 -2.97
C SER A 74 5.49 -8.88 -4.43
N THR A 75 6.47 -8.42 -5.21
CA THR A 75 6.52 -8.63 -6.67
C THR A 75 6.43 -10.10 -7.07
N GLU A 76 7.12 -10.98 -6.37
CA GLU A 76 7.12 -12.42 -6.63
C GLU A 76 5.82 -13.14 -6.24
N PHE A 77 4.92 -12.44 -5.54
CA PHE A 77 3.65 -13.00 -5.02
C PHE A 77 2.42 -12.51 -5.78
N GLN A 78 2.55 -11.59 -6.74
CA GLN A 78 1.41 -10.94 -7.41
C GLN A 78 0.49 -11.90 -8.18
N ASP A 79 1.01 -13.05 -8.60
CA ASP A 79 0.22 -14.11 -9.26
C ASP A 79 -0.39 -15.11 -8.25
N ARG A 80 0.07 -15.09 -6.99
CA ARG A 80 -0.32 -16.03 -5.93
C ARG A 80 -1.16 -15.39 -4.84
N LEU A 81 -0.99 -14.09 -4.60
CA LEU A 81 -1.69 -13.30 -3.59
C LEU A 81 -2.40 -12.11 -4.23
N ASN A 82 -3.55 -11.77 -3.70
CA ASN A 82 -4.20 -10.50 -4.00
C ASN A 82 -3.63 -9.43 -3.06
N ILE A 83 -2.67 -8.66 -3.57
CA ILE A 83 -1.99 -7.62 -2.81
C ILE A 83 -2.79 -6.32 -2.87
N PHE A 84 -3.13 -5.78 -1.72
CA PHE A 84 -3.70 -4.45 -1.54
C PHE A 84 -2.65 -3.51 -0.95
N ALA A 85 -2.76 -2.24 -1.28
CA ALA A 85 -1.83 -1.22 -0.81
C ALA A 85 -2.55 -0.15 -0.02
N SER A 86 -2.17 0.02 1.23
CA SER A 86 -2.55 1.14 2.07
C SER A 86 -1.35 1.64 2.86
N GLY A 87 -1.54 2.71 3.65
CA GLY A 87 -0.47 3.34 4.42
C GLY A 87 0.21 4.49 3.67
N GLY A 88 -0.09 5.71 4.09
CA GLY A 88 0.54 6.93 3.59
C GLY A 88 0.06 7.45 2.24
N LEU A 89 -0.88 6.79 1.56
CA LEU A 89 -1.44 7.27 0.30
C LEU A 89 -2.30 8.52 0.52
N ARG A 90 -2.07 9.56 -0.26
CA ARG A 90 -2.74 10.86 -0.12
C ARG A 90 -3.30 11.41 -1.42
N THR A 91 -2.71 11.07 -2.55
CA THR A 91 -3.00 11.66 -3.86
C THR A 91 -3.38 10.61 -4.89
N PRO A 92 -4.09 11.01 -5.97
CA PRO A 92 -4.33 10.13 -7.12
C PRO A 92 -3.04 9.56 -7.72
N LEU A 93 -1.93 10.32 -7.66
CA LEU A 93 -0.63 9.85 -8.16
C LEU A 93 -0.07 8.71 -7.30
N ASP A 94 -0.20 8.78 -5.96
CA ASP A 94 0.20 7.68 -5.08
C ASP A 94 -0.60 6.41 -5.39
N ALA A 95 -1.91 6.57 -5.60
CA ALA A 95 -2.79 5.48 -5.97
C ALA A 95 -2.35 4.81 -7.30
N VAL A 96 -2.11 5.60 -8.34
CA VAL A 96 -1.66 5.11 -9.65
C VAL A 96 -0.30 4.42 -9.54
N LYS A 97 0.65 4.97 -8.77
CA LYS A 97 1.95 4.33 -8.52
C LYS A 97 1.81 2.96 -7.85
N CYS A 98 0.96 2.84 -6.82
CA CYS A 98 0.72 1.56 -6.16
C CYS A 98 0.09 0.52 -7.11
N LEU A 99 -0.87 0.92 -7.94
CA LEU A 99 -1.47 0.05 -8.95
C LEU A 99 -0.45 -0.37 -10.02
N ALA A 100 0.41 0.56 -10.46
CA ALA A 100 1.51 0.26 -11.38
C ALA A 100 2.52 -0.73 -10.79
N LEU A 101 2.75 -0.69 -9.47
CA LEU A 101 3.61 -1.63 -8.75
C LEU A 101 2.95 -2.99 -8.47
N GLY A 102 1.71 -3.21 -8.93
CA GLY A 102 1.04 -4.51 -8.87
C GLY A 102 -0.06 -4.64 -7.83
N ALA A 103 -0.33 -3.62 -7.03
CA ALA A 103 -1.48 -3.65 -6.13
C ALA A 103 -2.78 -3.86 -6.93
N LYS A 104 -3.68 -4.70 -6.41
CA LYS A 104 -5.02 -4.94 -7.01
C LYS A 104 -6.07 -3.95 -6.53
N ALA A 105 -5.85 -3.38 -5.36
CA ALA A 105 -6.67 -2.29 -4.81
C ALA A 105 -5.81 -1.40 -3.91
N ILE A 106 -6.30 -0.19 -3.66
CA ILE A 106 -5.69 0.77 -2.74
C ILE A 106 -6.63 1.07 -1.58
N GLY A 107 -6.06 1.35 -0.40
CA GLY A 107 -6.79 1.76 0.79
C GLY A 107 -6.33 3.14 1.25
N MET A 108 -7.29 4.03 1.47
CA MET A 108 -7.06 5.38 1.98
C MET A 108 -8.08 5.69 3.08
N SER A 109 -7.62 6.04 4.28
CA SER A 109 -8.51 6.34 5.41
C SER A 109 -8.49 7.83 5.75
N ARG A 110 -7.35 8.36 6.17
CA ARG A 110 -7.24 9.72 6.69
C ARG A 110 -7.71 10.81 5.71
N PRO A 111 -7.38 10.80 4.40
CA PRO A 111 -7.87 11.82 3.48
C PRO A 111 -9.40 11.88 3.41
N PHE A 112 -10.06 10.73 3.38
CA PHE A 112 -11.52 10.67 3.32
C PHE A 112 -12.16 11.02 4.66
N LEU A 113 -11.61 10.56 5.78
CA LEU A 113 -12.09 10.95 7.10
C LEU A 113 -12.03 12.47 7.28
N ASN A 114 -10.88 13.08 7.01
CA ASN A 114 -10.71 14.53 7.09
C ASN A 114 -11.71 15.27 6.18
N GLN A 115 -11.95 14.73 4.98
CA GLN A 115 -12.90 15.35 4.05
C GLN A 115 -14.33 15.31 4.58
N VAL A 116 -14.75 14.17 5.15
CA VAL A 116 -16.09 14.05 5.79
C VAL A 116 -16.23 15.02 6.97
N GLU A 117 -15.22 15.09 7.84
CA GLU A 117 -15.23 15.94 9.02
C GLU A 117 -15.24 17.44 8.67
N GLN A 118 -14.47 17.84 7.65
CA GLN A 118 -14.31 19.26 7.30
C GLN A 118 -15.38 19.78 6.34
N SER A 119 -15.89 18.93 5.46
CA SER A 119 -16.71 19.35 4.31
C SER A 119 -18.06 18.61 4.19
N GLY A 120 -18.32 17.65 5.06
CA GLY A 120 -19.55 16.84 5.05
C GLY A 120 -19.63 15.82 3.91
N ILE A 121 -20.72 15.06 3.89
CA ILE A 121 -20.88 13.88 3.03
C ILE A 121 -20.93 14.26 1.54
N THR A 122 -21.72 15.27 1.16
CA THR A 122 -21.88 15.67 -0.24
C THR A 122 -20.55 16.06 -0.88
N ASN A 123 -19.80 16.95 -0.22
CA ASN A 123 -18.50 17.38 -0.73
C ASN A 123 -17.46 16.24 -0.73
N THR A 124 -17.64 15.23 0.14
CA THR A 124 -16.79 14.03 0.13
C THR A 124 -17.07 13.17 -1.09
N ILE A 125 -18.33 13.06 -1.53
CA ILE A 125 -18.67 12.35 -2.77
C ILE A 125 -17.99 13.03 -3.96
N ASP A 126 -18.12 14.35 -4.08
CA ASP A 126 -17.48 15.14 -5.15
C ASP A 126 -15.94 14.97 -5.11
N TYR A 127 -15.34 14.93 -3.91
CA TYR A 127 -13.92 14.68 -3.73
C TYR A 127 -13.51 13.29 -4.25
N VAL A 128 -14.29 12.25 -3.92
CA VAL A 128 -14.04 10.88 -4.41
C VAL A 128 -14.13 10.81 -5.93
N GLU A 129 -15.17 11.41 -6.52
CA GLU A 129 -15.32 11.46 -7.97
C GLU A 129 -14.17 12.19 -8.65
N SER A 130 -13.77 13.34 -8.11
CA SER A 130 -12.62 14.11 -8.58
C SER A 130 -11.32 13.29 -8.48
N PHE A 131 -11.12 12.58 -7.37
CA PHE A 131 -9.97 11.70 -7.17
C PHE A 131 -9.88 10.64 -8.26
N ILE A 132 -10.99 9.96 -8.56
CA ILE A 132 -11.06 8.94 -9.62
C ILE A 132 -10.79 9.57 -10.99
N GLN A 133 -11.35 10.75 -11.29
CA GLN A 133 -11.09 11.45 -12.55
C GLN A 133 -9.62 11.84 -12.71
N HIS A 134 -8.94 12.25 -11.64
CA HIS A 134 -7.52 12.55 -11.66
C HIS A 134 -6.67 11.29 -11.88
N MET A 135 -7.03 10.15 -11.27
CA MET A 135 -6.38 8.88 -11.59
C MET A 135 -6.50 8.54 -13.08
N LYS A 136 -7.70 8.66 -13.65
CA LYS A 136 -7.92 8.42 -15.10
C LYS A 136 -7.08 9.35 -15.97
N LYS A 137 -6.97 10.64 -15.61
CA LYS A 137 -6.11 11.61 -16.33
C LYS A 137 -4.63 11.18 -16.30
N ILE A 138 -4.13 10.75 -15.15
CA ILE A 138 -2.74 10.26 -15.03
C ILE A 138 -2.54 9.02 -15.90
N MET A 139 -3.48 8.08 -15.87
CA MET A 139 -3.42 6.88 -16.70
C MET A 139 -3.46 7.21 -18.20
N THR A 140 -4.25 8.20 -18.60
CA THR A 140 -4.27 8.71 -19.99
C THR A 140 -2.92 9.27 -20.40
N MET A 141 -2.26 10.06 -19.54
CA MET A 141 -0.91 10.59 -19.81
C MET A 141 0.15 9.49 -19.96
N LEU A 142 -0.09 8.32 -19.37
CA LEU A 142 0.79 7.14 -19.45
C LEU A 142 0.39 6.16 -20.57
N ASP A 143 -0.55 6.52 -21.44
CA ASP A 143 -1.13 5.62 -22.46
C ASP A 143 -1.60 4.29 -21.87
N ALA A 144 -2.21 4.35 -20.69
CA ALA A 144 -2.67 3.17 -19.93
C ALA A 144 -4.21 3.17 -19.81
N PRO A 145 -4.94 2.59 -20.78
CA PRO A 145 -6.41 2.56 -20.77
C PRO A 145 -7.00 1.65 -19.68
N ASN A 146 -6.19 0.79 -19.09
CA ASN A 146 -6.55 -0.14 -18.01
C ASN A 146 -5.37 -0.41 -17.08
N ILE A 147 -5.62 -1.15 -16.00
CA ILE A 147 -4.58 -1.47 -14.99
C ILE A 147 -3.50 -2.41 -15.55
N GLU A 148 -3.86 -3.34 -16.44
CA GLU A 148 -2.92 -4.26 -17.08
C GLU A 148 -1.89 -3.47 -17.89
N ARG A 149 -2.34 -2.47 -18.66
CA ARG A 149 -1.44 -1.60 -19.41
C ARG A 149 -0.64 -0.68 -18.50
N LEU A 150 -1.25 -0.17 -17.42
CA LEU A 150 -0.55 0.65 -16.43
C LEU A 150 0.64 -0.10 -15.80
N ARG A 151 0.52 -1.40 -15.55
CA ARG A 151 1.60 -2.25 -15.01
C ARG A 151 2.78 -2.42 -15.95
N GLN A 152 2.59 -2.11 -17.23
CA GLN A 152 3.65 -2.16 -18.25
C GLN A 152 4.36 -0.79 -18.42
N ALA A 153 3.86 0.27 -17.79
CA ALA A 153 4.48 1.59 -17.87
C ALA A 153 5.88 1.58 -17.24
N ASP A 154 6.79 2.34 -17.82
CA ASP A 154 8.14 2.51 -17.28
C ASP A 154 8.10 3.18 -15.90
N ILE A 155 8.84 2.64 -14.97
CA ILE A 155 9.01 3.21 -13.63
C ILE A 155 10.48 3.48 -13.38
N VAL A 156 10.80 4.73 -13.07
CA VAL A 156 12.12 5.13 -12.61
C VAL A 156 12.14 5.07 -11.08
N MET A 157 13.03 4.23 -10.54
CA MET A 157 13.21 4.06 -9.10
C MET A 157 14.22 5.06 -8.57
N SER A 158 14.01 5.56 -7.34
CA SER A 158 15.02 6.36 -6.65
C SER A 158 16.23 5.51 -6.27
N PRO A 159 17.42 6.12 -6.04
CA PRO A 159 18.61 5.38 -5.60
C PRO A 159 18.37 4.51 -4.36
N GLU A 160 17.57 4.99 -3.41
CA GLU A 160 17.22 4.26 -2.19
C GLU A 160 16.42 2.99 -2.50
N LEU A 161 15.44 3.08 -3.40
CA LEU A 161 14.65 1.92 -3.83
C LEU A 161 15.48 0.93 -4.64
N ILE A 162 16.40 1.42 -5.49
CA ILE A 162 17.36 0.54 -6.19
C ILE A 162 18.23 -0.21 -5.19
N SER A 163 18.75 0.50 -4.18
CA SER A 163 19.54 -0.11 -3.11
C SER A 163 18.74 -1.16 -2.35
N TRP A 164 17.47 -0.86 -2.02
CA TRP A 164 16.56 -1.82 -1.38
C TRP A 164 16.38 -3.08 -2.22
N ILE A 165 16.03 -2.92 -3.50
CA ILE A 165 15.84 -4.03 -4.45
C ILE A 165 17.06 -4.93 -4.47
N ASN A 166 18.26 -4.34 -4.62
CA ASN A 166 19.52 -5.08 -4.71
C ASN A 166 19.84 -5.82 -3.41
N GLN A 167 19.76 -5.15 -2.26
CA GLN A 167 20.08 -5.74 -0.96
C GLN A 167 19.10 -6.83 -0.55
N ARG A 168 17.84 -6.71 -0.96
CA ARG A 168 16.79 -7.69 -0.70
C ARG A 168 16.74 -8.81 -1.75
N GLY A 169 17.53 -8.72 -2.83
CA GLY A 169 17.53 -9.69 -3.92
C GLY A 169 16.16 -9.81 -4.58
N LEU A 170 15.47 -8.67 -4.80
CA LEU A 170 14.14 -8.66 -5.39
C LEU A 170 14.25 -8.67 -6.91
N HIS A 171 13.42 -9.49 -7.56
CA HIS A 171 13.32 -9.54 -9.02
C HIS A 171 12.04 -8.83 -9.45
N LEU A 172 12.20 -7.70 -10.14
CA LEU A 172 11.06 -7.01 -10.73
C LEU A 172 10.70 -7.73 -12.03
N ASN A 173 9.61 -8.51 -12.02
CA ASN A 173 9.06 -9.15 -13.22
C ASN A 173 8.42 -8.08 -14.14
N ARG A 174 9.25 -7.18 -14.69
CA ARG A 174 8.86 -6.19 -15.69
C ARG A 174 9.51 -6.58 -17.00
N LYS A 175 8.65 -6.82 -18.01
CA LYS A 175 9.08 -6.98 -19.39
C LYS A 175 9.32 -5.63 -20.02
#